data_ffacf8a52df415a1673f371ade1d8fae
#
_entry.id   ffacf8a52df415a1673f371ade1d8fae
#
_cell.length_a   1.000
_cell.length_b   1.000
_cell.length_c   1.000
_cell.angle_alpha   90.00
_cell.angle_beta   90.00
_cell.angle_gamma   90.00
#
_symmetry.space_group_name_H-M   'P 1'
#
loop_
_entity.id
_entity.type
_entity.pdbx_description
1 polymer ?
#
loop_
_entity_poly.entity_id
_entity_poly.type
_entity_poly.pdbx_seq_one_letter_code
_entity_poly.pdbx_strand_id
1 'polypeptide(L)'
;MIDHTQTGRAAAGRPRGLRAHAVSDDSDLLRMQRSGARFIGLGLLTFTVVTIPLAIRCADLTADWWTPVSMVLIVGPAILLVLASFRPVPRGHVGLMYLSALGYVLATLLWFVAWNGTTNDPAHWAVWMVQFPSVSSIGLVLVSRTRWAIAHLVTATLTVHAANQVGRFGEIRPVALLSAPLTMALSGVFLAVAIATMANVRLLDARRAEILASA
;
A
#
# COMPACT_ATOMS: atom_id res chain seq x y z
N MET A 1 -70.15 26.94 -6.34
CA MET A 1 -70.03 25.64 -6.98
C MET A 1 -68.60 25.61 -7.56
N ILE A 2 -67.63 25.15 -6.73
CA ILE A 2 -66.19 25.24 -7.04
C ILE A 2 -65.69 23.79 -7.10
N ASP A 3 -65.29 23.40 -8.28
CA ASP A 3 -64.81 22.07 -8.62
C ASP A 3 -63.30 21.98 -8.28
N HIS A 4 -62.91 21.12 -7.35
CA HIS A 4 -61.54 20.86 -6.95
C HIS A 4 -61.03 19.61 -7.71
N THR A 5 -60.46 19.81 -8.89
CA THR A 5 -59.72 18.77 -9.59
C THR A 5 -58.41 18.50 -8.90
N GLN A 6 -58.33 17.35 -8.24
CA GLN A 6 -57.13 16.77 -7.64
C GLN A 6 -56.14 16.38 -8.74
N THR A 7 -55.04 17.13 -8.86
CA THR A 7 -53.88 16.72 -9.64
C THR A 7 -53.10 15.69 -8.84
N GLY A 8 -53.40 14.42 -9.10
CA GLY A 8 -52.57 13.29 -8.63
C GLY A 8 -51.17 13.33 -9.28
N ARG A 9 -50.15 13.79 -8.52
CA ARG A 9 -48.75 13.63 -8.87
C ARG A 9 -48.41 12.13 -8.80
N ALA A 10 -48.32 11.49 -9.97
CA ALA A 10 -47.75 10.19 -10.13
C ALA A 10 -46.26 10.26 -9.66
N ALA A 11 -45.98 9.70 -8.52
CA ALA A 11 -44.60 9.45 -8.06
C ALA A 11 -43.96 8.48 -9.08
N ALA A 12 -43.19 9.02 -10.02
CA ALA A 12 -42.42 8.24 -10.96
C ALA A 12 -41.46 7.31 -10.17
N GLY A 13 -41.87 6.05 -10.07
CA GLY A 13 -41.07 5.01 -9.45
C GLY A 13 -39.73 4.89 -10.19
N ARG A 14 -38.64 5.28 -9.54
CA ARG A 14 -37.30 5.02 -10.05
C ARG A 14 -37.17 3.54 -10.34
N PRO A 15 -36.69 3.14 -11.55
CA PRO A 15 -36.60 1.74 -11.92
C PRO A 15 -35.74 0.96 -10.91
N ARG A 16 -36.35 -0.06 -10.31
CA ARG A 16 -35.71 -0.93 -9.30
C ARG A 16 -34.39 -1.55 -9.78
N GLY A 17 -34.18 -1.67 -11.10
CA GLY A 17 -32.96 -2.18 -11.71
C GLY A 17 -31.71 -1.35 -11.41
N LEU A 18 -31.79 -0.01 -11.39
CA LEU A 18 -30.66 0.87 -11.14
C LEU A 18 -30.11 0.74 -9.71
N ARG A 19 -30.95 0.43 -8.71
CA ARG A 19 -30.49 0.19 -7.33
C ARG A 19 -29.78 -1.16 -7.16
N ALA A 20 -30.22 -2.20 -7.86
CA ALA A 20 -29.61 -3.51 -7.79
C ALA A 20 -28.20 -3.53 -8.39
N HIS A 21 -27.95 -2.74 -9.46
CA HIS A 21 -26.62 -2.64 -10.09
C HIS A 21 -25.63 -1.83 -9.25
N ALA A 22 -26.04 -0.69 -8.67
CA ALA A 22 -25.17 0.06 -7.78
C ALA A 22 -24.70 -0.75 -6.54
N VAL A 23 -25.55 -1.66 -6.04
CA VAL A 23 -25.23 -2.55 -4.92
C VAL A 23 -24.26 -3.66 -5.34
N SER A 24 -24.32 -4.16 -6.61
CA SER A 24 -23.40 -5.19 -7.08
C SER A 24 -22.00 -4.64 -7.34
N ASP A 25 -21.86 -3.46 -7.92
CA ASP A 25 -20.58 -2.81 -8.19
C ASP A 25 -19.81 -2.48 -6.91
N ASP A 26 -20.49 -1.95 -5.90
CA ASP A 26 -19.93 -1.74 -4.56
C ASP A 26 -19.43 -3.06 -3.94
N SER A 27 -20.10 -4.18 -4.19
CA SER A 27 -19.72 -5.49 -3.64
C SER A 27 -18.43 -6.05 -4.24
N ASP A 28 -18.20 -5.88 -5.53
CA ASP A 28 -17.02 -6.40 -6.23
C ASP A 28 -15.77 -5.57 -5.92
N LEU A 29 -15.89 -4.24 -5.88
CA LEU A 29 -14.81 -3.35 -5.44
C LEU A 29 -14.40 -3.66 -3.98
N LEU A 30 -15.36 -3.84 -3.09
CA LEU A 30 -15.09 -4.20 -1.70
C LEU A 30 -14.43 -5.57 -1.56
N ARG A 31 -14.83 -6.54 -2.37
CA ARG A 31 -14.21 -7.87 -2.40
C ARG A 31 -12.75 -7.79 -2.84
N MET A 32 -12.48 -7.00 -3.88
CA MET A 32 -11.13 -6.76 -4.39
C MET A 32 -10.26 -6.04 -3.36
N GLN A 33 -10.78 -5.00 -2.70
CA GLN A 33 -10.06 -4.28 -1.64
C GLN A 33 -9.74 -5.21 -0.46
N ARG A 34 -10.64 -6.09 -0.05
CA ARG A 34 -10.39 -7.09 1.00
C ARG A 34 -9.31 -8.10 0.60
N SER A 35 -9.41 -8.63 -0.62
CA SER A 35 -8.42 -9.57 -1.13
C SER A 35 -7.04 -8.91 -1.21
N GLY A 36 -6.98 -7.68 -1.72
CA GLY A 36 -5.76 -6.89 -1.78
C GLY A 36 -5.20 -6.57 -0.39
N ALA A 37 -6.03 -6.17 0.58
CA ALA A 37 -5.61 -5.92 1.94
C ALA A 37 -5.01 -7.17 2.60
N ARG A 38 -5.63 -8.34 2.39
CA ARG A 38 -5.10 -9.63 2.87
C ARG A 38 -3.75 -9.95 2.24
N PHE A 39 -3.65 -9.83 0.91
CA PHE A 39 -2.41 -10.10 0.18
C PHE A 39 -1.26 -9.20 0.64
N ILE A 40 -1.51 -7.89 0.78
CA ILE A 40 -0.50 -6.91 1.22
C ILE A 40 -0.11 -7.16 2.67
N GLY A 41 -1.10 -7.36 3.56
CA GLY A 41 -0.82 -7.64 4.97
C GLY A 41 -0.01 -8.92 5.14
N LEU A 42 -0.38 -10.03 4.49
CA LEU A 42 0.38 -11.28 4.52
C LEU A 42 1.77 -11.12 3.89
N GLY A 43 1.87 -10.39 2.78
CA GLY A 43 3.16 -10.09 2.14
C GLY A 43 4.10 -9.36 3.09
N LEU A 44 3.64 -8.29 3.74
CA LEU A 44 4.44 -7.55 4.73
C LEU A 44 4.85 -8.43 5.91
N LEU A 45 3.95 -9.25 6.45
CA LEU A 45 4.26 -10.16 7.55
C LEU A 45 5.29 -11.21 7.13
N THR A 46 5.13 -11.80 5.94
CA THR A 46 6.09 -12.78 5.41
C THR A 46 7.47 -12.16 5.24
N PHE A 47 7.56 -10.98 4.60
CA PHE A 47 8.84 -10.29 4.47
C PHE A 47 9.45 -9.94 5.82
N THR A 48 8.65 -9.49 6.79
CA THR A 48 9.11 -9.19 8.13
C THR A 48 9.72 -10.43 8.78
N VAL A 49 9.03 -11.57 8.73
CA VAL A 49 9.52 -12.83 9.31
C VAL A 49 10.87 -13.24 8.69
N VAL A 50 10.96 -13.17 7.36
CA VAL A 50 12.19 -13.51 6.61
C VAL A 50 13.33 -12.56 6.98
N THR A 51 13.05 -11.30 7.30
CA THR A 51 14.07 -10.29 7.61
C THR A 51 14.38 -10.15 9.11
N ILE A 52 13.75 -10.90 10.02
CA ILE A 52 14.07 -10.90 11.46
C ILE A 52 15.57 -11.09 11.72
N PRO A 53 16.28 -12.08 11.12
CA PRO A 53 17.71 -12.24 11.37
C PRO A 53 18.53 -11.01 10.98
N LEU A 54 18.09 -10.31 9.91
CA LEU A 54 18.72 -9.06 9.49
C LEU A 54 18.41 -7.93 10.48
N ALA A 55 17.17 -7.82 10.96
CA ALA A 55 16.78 -6.82 11.94
C ALA A 55 17.60 -6.95 13.23
N ILE A 56 17.85 -8.18 13.70
CA ILE A 56 18.70 -8.45 14.88
C ILE A 56 20.14 -7.99 14.62
N ARG A 57 20.71 -8.30 13.45
CA ARG A 57 22.08 -7.88 13.09
C ARG A 57 22.23 -6.36 12.93
N CYS A 58 21.18 -5.66 12.47
CA CYS A 58 21.22 -4.23 12.29
C CYS A 58 20.90 -3.44 13.58
N ALA A 59 20.49 -4.11 14.65
CA ALA A 59 20.10 -3.44 15.89
C ALA A 59 21.25 -2.62 16.49
N ASP A 60 22.49 -3.11 16.41
CA ASP A 60 23.68 -2.44 16.94
C ASP A 60 24.06 -1.14 16.21
N LEU A 61 23.46 -0.87 15.03
CA LEU A 61 23.71 0.33 14.24
C LEU A 61 22.83 1.53 14.65
N THR A 62 21.84 1.28 15.47
CA THR A 62 20.82 2.27 15.83
C THR A 62 20.58 2.28 17.34
N ALA A 63 19.98 3.36 17.82
CA ALA A 63 19.48 3.41 19.20
C ALA A 63 18.40 2.32 19.42
N ASP A 64 18.38 1.73 20.62
CA ASP A 64 17.57 0.56 20.99
C ASP A 64 16.07 0.72 20.71
N TRP A 65 15.57 1.95 20.70
CA TRP A 65 14.17 2.26 20.44
C TRP A 65 13.76 2.08 18.96
N TRP A 66 14.73 2.18 18.01
CA TRP A 66 14.37 2.19 16.57
C TRP A 66 13.82 0.84 16.09
N THR A 67 14.48 -0.27 16.44
CA THR A 67 14.04 -1.60 16.00
C THR A 67 12.60 -1.89 16.43
N PRO A 68 12.20 -1.74 17.70
CA PRO A 68 10.82 -1.97 18.10
C PRO A 68 9.83 -0.96 17.45
N VAL A 69 10.20 0.31 17.30
CA VAL A 69 9.35 1.32 16.67
C VAL A 69 9.15 1.00 15.19
N SER A 70 10.21 0.67 14.45
CA SER A 70 10.11 0.29 13.04
C SER A 70 9.25 -0.98 12.85
N MET A 71 9.38 -1.95 13.73
CA MET A 71 8.52 -3.15 13.74
C MET A 71 7.04 -2.77 13.95
N VAL A 72 6.72 -1.92 14.92
CA VAL A 72 5.33 -1.46 15.14
C VAL A 72 4.80 -0.72 13.93
N LEU A 73 5.58 0.15 13.30
CA LEU A 73 5.17 0.93 12.12
C LEU A 73 4.89 0.07 10.88
N ILE A 74 5.55 -1.08 10.75
CA ILE A 74 5.42 -1.98 9.60
C ILE A 74 4.47 -3.15 9.90
N VAL A 75 4.69 -3.84 11.02
CA VAL A 75 3.93 -5.04 11.39
C VAL A 75 2.53 -4.68 11.90
N GLY A 76 2.39 -3.57 12.62
CA GLY A 76 1.10 -3.13 13.15
C GLY A 76 0.04 -2.96 12.04
N PRO A 77 0.28 -2.10 11.04
CA PRO A 77 -0.63 -1.96 9.91
C PRO A 77 -0.83 -3.27 9.13
N ALA A 78 0.20 -4.12 8.99
CA ALA A 78 0.10 -5.39 8.30
C ALA A 78 -0.86 -6.36 9.02
N ILE A 79 -0.75 -6.50 10.34
CA ILE A 79 -1.68 -7.29 11.14
C ILE A 79 -3.09 -6.75 11.03
N LEU A 80 -3.26 -5.43 11.17
CA LEU A 80 -4.56 -4.79 11.06
C LEU A 80 -5.19 -4.96 9.67
N LEU A 81 -4.41 -4.93 8.58
CA LEU A 81 -4.88 -5.22 7.23
C LEU A 81 -5.41 -6.65 7.11
N VAL A 82 -4.66 -7.63 7.64
CA VAL A 82 -5.12 -9.02 7.65
C VAL A 82 -6.41 -9.17 8.46
N LEU A 83 -6.44 -8.65 9.68
CA LEU A 83 -7.61 -8.74 10.55
C LEU A 83 -8.83 -8.03 9.94
N ALA A 84 -8.65 -6.82 9.40
CA ALA A 84 -9.70 -6.07 8.73
C ALA A 84 -10.24 -6.79 7.50
N SER A 85 -9.42 -7.57 6.79
CA SER A 85 -9.85 -8.32 5.60
C SER A 85 -10.92 -9.38 5.89
N PHE A 86 -11.08 -9.80 7.14
CA PHE A 86 -12.15 -10.72 7.57
C PHE A 86 -13.45 -10.00 7.97
N ARG A 87 -13.43 -8.67 8.10
CA ARG A 87 -14.59 -7.88 8.51
C ARG A 87 -15.19 -7.11 7.33
N PRO A 88 -16.52 -6.96 7.25
CA PRO A 88 -17.17 -6.23 6.16
C PRO A 88 -17.14 -4.69 6.37
N VAL A 89 -15.99 -4.11 6.74
CA VAL A 89 -15.84 -2.67 6.97
C VAL A 89 -15.15 -2.01 5.77
N PRO A 90 -15.90 -1.31 4.89
CA PRO A 90 -15.36 -0.84 3.61
C PRO A 90 -14.25 0.19 3.73
N ARG A 91 -14.36 1.13 4.65
CA ARG A 91 -13.45 2.28 4.76
C ARG A 91 -12.18 2.01 5.57
N GLY A 92 -12.17 0.99 6.41
CA GLY A 92 -11.02 0.65 7.26
C GLY A 92 -9.78 0.24 6.46
N HIS A 93 -9.95 -0.50 5.36
CA HIS A 93 -8.84 -0.97 4.53
C HIS A 93 -8.07 0.16 3.86
N VAL A 94 -8.78 1.20 3.40
CA VAL A 94 -8.18 2.38 2.75
C VAL A 94 -7.22 3.08 3.71
N GLY A 95 -7.68 3.41 4.91
CA GLY A 95 -6.85 4.06 5.93
C GLY A 95 -5.63 3.24 6.32
N LEU A 96 -5.79 1.91 6.46
CA LEU A 96 -4.70 1.01 6.82
C LEU A 96 -3.65 0.88 5.71
N MET A 97 -4.04 0.94 4.43
CA MET A 97 -3.09 0.95 3.31
C MET A 97 -2.26 2.24 3.30
N TYR A 98 -2.88 3.40 3.55
CA TYR A 98 -2.13 4.65 3.74
C TYR A 98 -1.23 4.60 4.97
N LEU A 99 -1.71 4.06 6.08
CA LEU A 99 -0.92 3.91 7.30
C LEU A 99 0.30 3.00 7.07
N SER A 100 0.15 1.90 6.35
CA SER A 100 1.25 1.01 5.97
C SER A 100 2.30 1.72 5.11
N ALA A 101 1.86 2.50 4.12
CA ALA A 101 2.77 3.25 3.27
C ALA A 101 3.51 4.35 4.04
N LEU A 102 2.78 5.13 4.84
CA LEU A 102 3.37 6.16 5.69
C LEU A 102 4.31 5.57 6.74
N GLY A 103 3.92 4.46 7.36
CA GLY A 103 4.71 3.74 8.36
C GLY A 103 6.07 3.30 7.82
N TYR A 104 6.11 2.80 6.58
CA TYR A 104 7.37 2.40 5.93
C TYR A 104 8.32 3.60 5.74
N VAL A 105 7.83 4.71 5.18
CA VAL A 105 8.64 5.91 4.96
C VAL A 105 9.09 6.50 6.30
N LEU A 106 8.18 6.59 7.27
CA LEU A 106 8.49 7.11 8.61
C LEU A 106 9.54 6.26 9.32
N ALA A 107 9.42 4.93 9.30
CA ALA A 107 10.41 4.03 9.89
C ALA A 107 11.80 4.24 9.27
N THR A 108 11.85 4.47 7.95
CA THR A 108 13.11 4.73 7.24
C THR A 108 13.70 6.09 7.60
N LEU A 109 12.87 7.13 7.69
CA LEU A 109 13.34 8.48 8.09
C LEU A 109 13.81 8.50 9.55
N LEU A 110 13.11 7.81 10.44
CA LEU A 110 13.51 7.67 11.84
C LEU A 110 14.83 6.92 12.00
N TRP A 111 15.22 6.09 11.03
CA TRP A 111 16.52 5.42 11.03
C TRP A 111 17.67 6.43 11.07
N PHE A 112 17.60 7.53 10.30
CA PHE A 112 18.65 8.56 10.31
C PHE A 112 18.80 9.25 11.66
N VAL A 113 17.69 9.40 12.41
CA VAL A 113 17.71 9.98 13.76
C VAL A 113 18.24 8.97 14.78
N ALA A 114 17.98 7.69 14.55
CA ALA A 114 18.38 6.62 15.46
C ALA A 114 19.82 6.12 15.22
N TRP A 115 20.39 6.40 14.04
CA TRP A 115 21.74 5.93 13.71
C TRP A 115 22.80 6.47 14.70
N ASN A 116 23.58 5.56 15.24
CA ASN A 116 24.55 5.86 16.31
C ASN A 116 25.96 6.20 15.80
N GLY A 117 26.15 6.32 14.48
CA GLY A 117 27.45 6.64 13.87
C GLY A 117 28.32 5.42 13.57
N THR A 118 27.91 4.21 13.96
CA THR A 118 28.64 2.99 13.61
C THR A 118 28.27 2.49 12.23
N THR A 119 29.18 1.75 11.60
CA THR A 119 28.96 1.16 10.27
C THR A 119 28.98 -0.35 10.33
N ASN A 120 28.18 -0.98 9.49
CA ASN A 120 28.18 -2.43 9.32
C ASN A 120 29.26 -2.85 8.32
N ASP A 121 29.56 -4.16 8.25
CA ASP A 121 30.35 -4.71 7.16
C ASP A 121 29.71 -4.35 5.81
N PRO A 122 30.49 -3.78 4.86
CA PRO A 122 29.99 -3.42 3.53
C PRO A 122 29.32 -4.55 2.75
N ALA A 123 29.60 -5.80 3.07
CA ALA A 123 28.95 -6.97 2.46
C ALA A 123 27.51 -7.20 2.98
N HIS A 124 27.13 -6.59 4.10
CA HIS A 124 25.84 -6.80 4.73
C HIS A 124 24.91 -5.59 4.63
N TRP A 125 23.60 -5.85 4.62
CA TRP A 125 22.60 -4.79 4.70
C TRP A 125 22.62 -4.14 6.10
N ALA A 126 22.46 -2.82 6.14
CA ALA A 126 22.38 -2.04 7.37
C ALA A 126 20.96 -1.69 7.80
N VAL A 127 19.99 -1.87 6.89
CA VAL A 127 18.57 -1.61 7.16
C VAL A 127 17.74 -2.84 6.78
N TRP A 128 17.07 -3.42 7.76
CA TRP A 128 16.36 -4.71 7.60
C TRP A 128 15.22 -4.68 6.58
N MET A 129 14.61 -3.51 6.34
CA MET A 129 13.47 -3.35 5.43
C MET A 129 13.87 -2.96 3.99
N VAL A 130 15.16 -2.91 3.65
CA VAL A 130 15.66 -2.44 2.35
C VAL A 130 15.13 -3.23 1.15
N GLN A 131 14.71 -4.47 1.35
CA GLN A 131 14.34 -5.39 0.27
C GLN A 131 12.87 -5.32 -0.18
N PHE A 132 11.98 -4.61 0.53
CA PHE A 132 10.55 -4.65 0.22
C PHE A 132 9.80 -3.31 0.22
N PRO A 133 10.37 -2.22 -0.37
CA PRO A 133 9.69 -0.92 -0.43
C PRO A 133 8.40 -0.96 -1.28
N SER A 134 8.29 -1.93 -2.20
CA SER A 134 7.17 -2.03 -3.14
C SER A 134 5.86 -2.52 -2.53
N VAL A 135 5.89 -3.31 -1.47
CA VAL A 135 4.68 -3.96 -0.93
C VAL A 135 3.64 -2.92 -0.50
N SER A 136 4.07 -1.90 0.25
CA SER A 136 3.19 -0.79 0.65
C SER A 136 2.75 0.07 -0.54
N SER A 137 3.61 0.23 -1.57
CA SER A 137 3.27 0.96 -2.80
C SER A 137 2.18 0.26 -3.61
N ILE A 138 2.19 -1.08 -3.67
CA ILE A 138 1.12 -1.89 -4.30
C ILE A 138 -0.20 -1.63 -3.58
N GLY A 139 -0.20 -1.54 -2.25
CA GLY A 139 -1.39 -1.18 -1.48
C GLY A 139 -2.01 0.15 -1.89
N LEU A 140 -1.18 1.15 -2.15
CA LEU A 140 -1.64 2.45 -2.60
C LEU A 140 -2.31 2.42 -3.99
N VAL A 141 -1.94 1.50 -4.89
CA VAL A 141 -2.61 1.36 -6.21
C VAL A 141 -4.09 1.02 -6.05
N LEU A 142 -4.44 0.23 -5.03
CA LEU A 142 -5.81 -0.21 -4.79
C LEU A 142 -6.72 0.90 -4.24
N VAL A 143 -6.16 1.92 -3.61
CA VAL A 143 -6.93 2.91 -2.84
C VAL A 143 -6.66 4.37 -3.25
N SER A 144 -5.64 4.60 -4.08
CA SER A 144 -5.23 5.95 -4.45
C SER A 144 -5.02 6.10 -5.97
N ARG A 145 -4.64 7.31 -6.39
CA ARG A 145 -4.22 7.56 -7.76
C ARG A 145 -2.82 6.97 -7.97
N THR A 146 -2.59 6.34 -9.11
CA THR A 146 -1.32 5.71 -9.50
C THR A 146 -0.08 6.58 -9.24
N ARG A 147 -0.19 7.90 -9.45
CA ARG A 147 0.91 8.84 -9.17
C ARG A 147 1.41 8.80 -7.73
N TRP A 148 0.51 8.59 -6.75
CA TRP A 148 0.89 8.52 -5.34
C TRP A 148 1.59 7.20 -5.00
N ALA A 149 1.19 6.10 -5.62
CA ALA A 149 1.88 4.82 -5.49
C ALA A 149 3.29 4.88 -6.08
N ILE A 150 3.47 5.53 -7.24
CA ILE A 150 4.78 5.75 -7.86
C ILE A 150 5.64 6.68 -6.98
N ALA A 151 5.09 7.82 -6.54
CA ALA A 151 5.81 8.75 -5.66
C ALA A 151 6.26 8.07 -4.37
N HIS A 152 5.39 7.25 -3.76
CA HIS A 152 5.75 6.48 -2.58
C HIS A 152 6.87 5.47 -2.87
N LEU A 153 6.79 4.71 -3.98
CA LEU A 153 7.84 3.76 -4.36
C LEU A 153 9.19 4.45 -4.51
N VAL A 154 9.22 5.56 -5.23
CA VAL A 154 10.45 6.34 -5.44
C VAL A 154 11.00 6.85 -4.10
N THR A 155 10.17 7.50 -3.29
CA THR A 155 10.59 8.04 -1.98
C THR A 155 11.06 6.93 -1.05
N ALA A 156 10.27 5.87 -0.90
CA ALA A 156 10.60 4.74 -0.02
C ALA A 156 11.91 4.04 -0.43
N THR A 157 12.10 3.84 -1.74
CA THR A 157 13.34 3.21 -2.24
C THR A 157 14.54 4.12 -2.03
N LEU A 158 14.45 5.39 -2.39
CA LEU A 158 15.57 6.32 -2.22
C LEU A 158 15.96 6.49 -0.76
N THR A 159 14.98 6.67 0.13
CA THR A 159 15.26 6.87 1.56
C THR A 159 15.86 5.62 2.20
N VAL A 160 15.32 4.43 1.92
CA VAL A 160 15.85 3.18 2.50
C VAL A 160 17.24 2.83 1.96
N HIS A 161 17.50 3.09 0.67
CA HIS A 161 18.83 2.89 0.12
C HIS A 161 19.84 3.90 0.65
N ALA A 162 19.46 5.17 0.83
CA ALA A 162 20.30 6.16 1.46
C ALA A 162 20.66 5.77 2.90
N ALA A 163 19.66 5.36 3.71
CA ALA A 163 19.89 4.85 5.06
C ALA A 163 20.82 3.64 5.07
N ASN A 164 20.59 2.69 4.17
CA ASN A 164 21.42 1.49 4.04
C ASN A 164 22.87 1.84 3.67
N GLN A 165 23.11 2.86 2.86
CA GLN A 165 24.47 3.29 2.51
C GLN A 165 25.16 3.97 3.68
N VAL A 166 24.46 4.87 4.37
CA VAL A 166 25.01 5.51 5.58
C VAL A 166 25.39 4.45 6.61
N GLY A 167 24.54 3.46 6.85
CA GLY A 167 24.85 2.39 7.79
C GLY A 167 25.98 1.44 7.35
N ARG A 168 26.30 1.36 6.05
CA ARG A 168 27.39 0.52 5.52
C ARG A 168 28.71 1.28 5.39
N PHE A 169 28.66 2.56 5.05
CA PHE A 169 29.83 3.33 4.64
C PHE A 169 30.04 4.60 5.45
N GLY A 170 29.11 4.95 6.34
CA GLY A 170 29.12 6.24 7.06
C GLY A 170 28.72 7.44 6.20
N GLU A 171 28.57 7.25 4.89
CA GLU A 171 28.29 8.30 3.92
C GLU A 171 27.46 7.76 2.74
N ILE A 172 26.85 8.66 1.98
CA ILE A 172 26.18 8.29 0.72
C ILE A 172 27.20 8.31 -0.42
N ARG A 173 27.49 7.13 -0.98
CA ARG A 173 28.41 6.98 -2.12
C ARG A 173 27.65 6.97 -3.43
N PRO A 174 27.98 7.85 -4.41
CA PRO A 174 27.27 7.93 -5.69
C PRO A 174 27.24 6.59 -6.45
N VAL A 175 28.34 5.83 -6.45
CA VAL A 175 28.42 4.53 -7.13
C VAL A 175 27.47 3.50 -6.50
N ALA A 176 27.32 3.53 -5.19
CA ALA A 176 26.44 2.59 -4.50
C ALA A 176 24.96 2.95 -4.64
N LEU A 177 24.63 4.18 -5.06
CA LEU A 177 23.26 4.55 -5.45
C LEU A 177 22.77 3.81 -6.69
N LEU A 178 23.66 3.21 -7.50
CA LEU A 178 23.26 2.38 -8.64
C LEU A 178 22.44 1.15 -8.25
N SER A 179 22.50 0.71 -7.00
CA SER A 179 21.63 -0.36 -6.50
C SER A 179 20.17 0.10 -6.34
N ALA A 180 19.90 1.38 -6.10
CA ALA A 180 18.56 1.92 -5.97
C ALA A 180 17.76 1.83 -7.29
N PRO A 181 18.27 2.21 -8.47
CA PRO A 181 17.58 2.00 -9.75
C PRO A 181 17.24 0.54 -10.04
N LEU A 182 18.11 -0.41 -9.68
CA LEU A 182 17.83 -1.83 -9.87
C LEU A 182 16.67 -2.27 -8.97
N THR A 183 16.68 -1.89 -7.70
CA THR A 183 15.58 -2.20 -6.77
C THR A 183 14.29 -1.50 -7.23
N MET A 184 14.36 -0.27 -7.72
CA MET A 184 13.21 0.42 -8.30
C MET A 184 12.67 -0.29 -9.54
N ALA A 185 13.53 -0.75 -10.44
CA ALA A 185 13.12 -1.47 -11.64
C ALA A 185 12.40 -2.78 -11.28
N LEU A 186 12.98 -3.59 -10.40
CA LEU A 186 12.36 -4.83 -9.92
C LEU A 186 11.03 -4.57 -9.20
N SER A 187 11.02 -3.61 -8.28
CA SER A 187 9.81 -3.20 -7.57
C SER A 187 8.77 -2.57 -8.50
N GLY A 188 9.23 -1.83 -9.50
CA GLY A 188 8.41 -1.20 -10.53
C GLY A 188 7.67 -2.21 -11.40
N VAL A 189 8.25 -3.38 -11.67
CA VAL A 189 7.56 -4.47 -12.38
C VAL A 189 6.34 -4.92 -11.61
N PHE A 190 6.46 -5.19 -10.31
CA PHE A 190 5.32 -5.57 -9.46
C PHE A 190 4.27 -4.46 -9.40
N LEU A 191 4.71 -3.20 -9.28
CA LEU A 191 3.81 -2.06 -9.29
C LEU A 191 3.09 -1.92 -10.64
N ALA A 192 3.79 -2.11 -11.76
CA ALA A 192 3.22 -2.06 -13.11
C ALA A 192 2.17 -3.16 -13.31
N VAL A 193 2.43 -4.39 -12.84
CA VAL A 193 1.45 -5.48 -12.86
C VAL A 193 0.21 -5.11 -12.05
N ALA A 194 0.37 -4.55 -10.85
CA ALA A 194 -0.76 -4.11 -10.04
C ALA A 194 -1.57 -3.00 -10.74
N ILE A 195 -0.91 -2.01 -11.34
CA ILE A 195 -1.55 -0.93 -12.10
C ILE A 195 -2.32 -1.49 -13.31
N ALA A 196 -1.69 -2.38 -14.09
CA ALA A 196 -2.32 -3.00 -15.27
C ALA A 196 -3.54 -3.83 -14.87
N THR A 197 -3.44 -4.60 -13.79
CA THR A 197 -4.56 -5.37 -13.24
C THR A 197 -5.73 -4.46 -12.86
N MET A 198 -5.45 -3.37 -12.15
CA MET A 198 -6.49 -2.39 -11.77
C MET A 198 -7.11 -1.70 -12.98
N ALA A 199 -6.31 -1.34 -13.98
CA ALA A 199 -6.82 -0.75 -15.22
C ALA A 199 -7.75 -1.73 -15.95
N ASN A 200 -7.38 -3.00 -16.05
CA ASN A 200 -8.20 -4.04 -16.68
C ASN A 200 -9.53 -4.26 -15.92
N VAL A 201 -9.50 -4.29 -14.59
CA VAL A 201 -10.73 -4.41 -13.79
C VAL A 201 -11.67 -3.24 -14.08
N ARG A 202 -11.16 -2.00 -14.06
CA ARG A 202 -11.97 -0.79 -14.36
C ARG A 202 -12.55 -0.81 -15.77
N LEU A 203 -11.78 -1.28 -16.77
CA LEU A 203 -12.27 -1.41 -18.15
C LEU A 203 -13.38 -2.46 -18.28
N LEU A 204 -13.25 -3.59 -17.59
CA LEU A 204 -14.28 -4.63 -17.58
C LEU A 204 -15.56 -4.13 -16.90
N ASP A 205 -15.45 -3.40 -15.80
CA ASP A 205 -16.60 -2.81 -15.11
C ASP A 205 -17.31 -1.77 -15.99
N ALA A 206 -16.55 -0.90 -16.69
CA ALA A 206 -17.11 0.07 -17.63
C ALA A 206 -17.88 -0.62 -18.77
N ARG A 207 -17.30 -1.68 -19.38
CA ARG A 207 -17.98 -2.45 -20.45
C ARG A 207 -19.25 -3.13 -19.97
N ARG A 208 -19.25 -3.69 -18.75
CA ARG A 208 -20.44 -4.28 -18.15
C ARG A 208 -21.54 -3.24 -17.97
N ALA A 209 -21.18 -2.05 -17.47
CA ALA A 209 -22.14 -0.96 -17.31
C ALA A 209 -22.75 -0.52 -18.65
N GLU A 210 -21.96 -0.45 -19.74
CA GLU A 210 -22.46 -0.13 -21.09
C GLU A 210 -23.44 -1.17 -21.61
N ILE A 211 -23.12 -2.46 -21.48
CA ILE A 211 -24.01 -3.58 -21.92
C ILE A 211 -25.34 -3.50 -21.17
N LEU A 212 -25.30 -3.25 -19.87
CA LEU A 212 -26.53 -3.18 -19.05
C LEU A 212 -27.35 -1.91 -19.33
N ALA A 213 -26.74 -0.82 -19.78
CA ALA A 213 -27.45 0.40 -20.17
C ALA A 213 -28.12 0.28 -21.54
N SER A 214 -27.67 -0.67 -22.39
CA SER A 214 -28.20 -0.89 -23.74
C SER A 214 -29.29 -1.97 -23.82
N ALA A 215 -29.50 -2.73 -22.75
CA ALA A 215 -30.52 -3.77 -22.62
C ALA A 215 -31.80 -3.24 -21.95
#